data_2320e23d5136c52633cea3bddc2385cb
#
_entry.id   2320e23d5136c52633cea3bddc2385cb
#
_cell.length_a   1.000
_cell.length_b   1.000
_cell.length_c   1.000
_cell.angle_alpha   90.00
_cell.angle_beta   90.00
_cell.angle_gamma   90.00
#
_symmetry.space_group_name_H-M   'P 1'
#
loop_
_entity.id
_entity.type
_entity.pdbx_description
1 polymer ?
#
loop_
_entity_poly.entity_id
_entity_poly.type
_entity_poly.pdbx_seq_one_letter_code
_entity_poly.pdbx_strand_id
1 'polypeptide(L)'
;MPLLDSFTVDHTRMEAPAVRVAKTMATPHNDTITVFDLRFCLPNQEILSEKGIHTLEHLFAGFMRNHLNGDGVEIIDLSPMGCRTGFYMSLVGAPDEQRVAAAWQAAMEDVLKVENQSQIPELNEYQCGTYVMHSLDEAKAIARNIIERGIGVNSNQTLALPEEMLKSL
;
A
#
# COMPACT_ATOMS: atom_id res chain seq x y z
N MET A 1 2.74 -15.65 -21.47
CA MET A 1 1.76 -14.86 -20.69
C MET A 1 2.03 -13.39 -20.95
N PRO A 2 1.02 -12.48 -20.90
CA PRO A 2 1.30 -11.06 -21.02
C PRO A 2 2.16 -10.60 -19.84
N LEU A 3 3.11 -9.71 -20.12
CA LEU A 3 3.94 -9.08 -19.10
C LEU A 3 3.07 -8.07 -18.32
N LEU A 4 3.09 -8.16 -16.99
CA LEU A 4 2.34 -7.24 -16.14
C LEU A 4 3.21 -6.03 -15.77
N ASP A 5 2.59 -4.85 -15.64
CA ASP A 5 3.29 -3.60 -15.31
C ASP A 5 4.13 -3.70 -14.03
N SER A 6 3.66 -4.48 -13.03
CA SER A 6 4.39 -4.74 -11.79
C SER A 6 5.69 -5.54 -11.97
N PHE A 7 5.85 -6.23 -13.09
CA PHE A 7 7.05 -7.02 -13.40
C PHE A 7 8.02 -6.32 -14.37
N THR A 8 7.73 -5.07 -14.72
CA THR A 8 8.59 -4.25 -15.57
C THR A 8 9.51 -3.31 -14.79
N VAL A 9 9.48 -3.36 -13.47
CA VAL A 9 10.25 -2.50 -12.59
C VAL A 9 11.29 -3.29 -11.78
N ASP A 10 12.45 -2.68 -11.61
CA ASP A 10 13.57 -3.23 -10.85
C ASP A 10 13.33 -3.10 -9.34
N HIS A 11 12.95 -4.20 -8.71
CA HIS A 11 12.69 -4.27 -7.27
C HIS A 11 13.95 -4.07 -6.43
N THR A 12 15.15 -4.27 -6.99
CA THR A 12 16.41 -4.08 -6.25
C THR A 12 16.77 -2.62 -6.06
N ARG A 13 16.11 -1.73 -6.81
CA ARG A 13 16.34 -0.27 -6.79
C ARG A 13 15.19 0.49 -6.13
N MET A 14 14.13 -0.19 -5.70
CA MET A 14 13.03 0.45 -4.99
C MET A 14 13.48 0.97 -3.63
N GLU A 15 13.06 2.19 -3.33
CA GLU A 15 13.13 2.74 -1.98
C GLU A 15 11.89 2.37 -1.18
N ALA A 16 12.01 2.33 0.15
CA ALA A 16 10.91 2.09 1.07
C ALA A 16 11.18 2.77 2.42
N PRO A 17 10.15 3.34 3.07
CA PRO A 17 8.77 3.49 2.61
C PRO A 17 8.63 4.46 1.42
N ALA A 18 7.82 4.11 0.42
CA ALA A 18 7.63 4.99 -0.73
C ALA A 18 6.32 4.72 -1.48
N VAL A 19 5.77 5.77 -2.08
CA VAL A 19 4.62 5.74 -2.98
C VAL A 19 5.11 5.69 -4.43
N ARG A 20 4.44 4.91 -5.27
CA ARG A 20 4.65 4.88 -6.73
C ARG A 20 3.32 4.72 -7.45
N VAL A 21 3.11 5.47 -8.53
CA VAL A 21 2.02 5.17 -9.47
C VAL A 21 2.38 3.90 -10.24
N ALA A 22 1.74 2.79 -9.91
CA ALA A 22 1.97 1.51 -10.57
C ALA A 22 1.28 1.45 -11.94
N LYS A 23 0.07 2.01 -12.04
CA LYS A 23 -0.73 2.02 -13.27
C LYS A 23 -1.74 3.14 -13.25
N THR A 24 -2.02 3.68 -14.44
CA THR A 24 -3.14 4.59 -14.69
C THR A 24 -3.92 4.10 -15.91
N MET A 25 -5.24 4.16 -15.85
CA MET A 25 -6.12 3.80 -16.96
C MET A 25 -7.38 4.66 -16.95
N ALA A 26 -7.95 4.90 -18.14
CA ALA A 26 -9.23 5.58 -18.29
C ALA A 26 -10.36 4.55 -18.44
N THR A 27 -11.52 4.86 -17.86
CA THR A 27 -12.76 4.11 -18.11
C THR A 27 -13.41 4.55 -19.44
N PRO A 28 -14.40 3.78 -19.97
CA PRO A 28 -15.17 4.22 -21.14
C PRO A 28 -15.91 5.56 -20.95
N HIS A 29 -16.10 6.01 -19.72
CA HIS A 29 -16.74 7.29 -19.38
C HIS A 29 -15.74 8.38 -19.01
N ASN A 30 -14.44 8.16 -19.30
CA ASN A 30 -13.32 9.07 -19.04
C ASN A 30 -13.00 9.30 -17.55
N ASP A 31 -13.49 8.48 -16.64
CA ASP A 31 -12.96 8.48 -15.28
C ASP A 31 -11.53 7.94 -15.31
N THR A 32 -10.67 8.47 -14.46
CA THR A 32 -9.32 7.96 -14.28
C THR A 32 -9.30 6.97 -13.13
N ILE A 33 -8.72 5.78 -13.36
CA ILE A 33 -8.39 4.82 -12.30
C ILE A 33 -6.88 4.81 -12.14
N THR A 34 -6.43 5.00 -10.90
CA THR A 34 -5.01 4.92 -10.56
C THR A 34 -4.77 3.80 -9.56
N VAL A 35 -3.72 3.02 -9.81
CA VAL A 35 -3.21 2.00 -8.89
C VAL A 35 -1.88 2.48 -8.34
N PHE A 36 -1.80 2.59 -7.02
CA PHE A 36 -0.57 2.93 -6.30
C PHE A 36 0.07 1.68 -5.70
N ASP A 37 1.39 1.62 -5.79
CA ASP A 37 2.26 0.73 -5.01
C ASP A 37 2.69 1.51 -3.77
N LEU A 38 2.19 1.11 -2.61
CA LEU A 38 2.60 1.63 -1.31
C LEU A 38 3.63 0.66 -0.75
N ARG A 39 4.90 0.94 -1.03
CA ARG A 39 6.01 0.06 -0.65
C ARG A 39 6.43 0.34 0.77
N PHE A 40 6.15 -0.58 1.70
CA PHE A 40 6.40 -0.46 3.14
C PHE A 40 7.83 -0.80 3.53
N CYS A 41 8.42 -1.79 2.90
CA CYS A 41 9.77 -2.26 3.21
C CYS A 41 10.54 -2.68 1.96
N LEU A 42 11.87 -2.73 2.07
CA LEU A 42 12.77 -2.99 0.94
C LEU A 42 12.53 -4.40 0.37
N PRO A 43 12.19 -4.52 -0.93
CA PRO A 43 11.99 -5.81 -1.57
C PRO A 43 13.23 -6.69 -1.45
N ASN A 44 13.02 -7.99 -1.23
CA ASN A 44 14.06 -9.02 -1.09
C ASN A 44 15.01 -8.84 0.11
N GLN A 45 14.81 -7.83 0.95
CA GLN A 45 15.63 -7.55 2.15
C GLN A 45 14.81 -7.58 3.43
N GLU A 46 13.58 -7.07 3.38
CA GLU A 46 12.68 -6.94 4.52
C GLU A 46 11.32 -7.59 4.17
N ILE A 47 10.59 -8.00 5.19
CA ILE A 47 9.25 -8.58 5.05
C ILE A 47 8.39 -8.17 6.25
N LEU A 48 7.14 -7.79 6.00
CA LEU A 48 6.19 -7.49 7.06
C LEU A 48 5.72 -8.78 7.74
N SER A 49 5.51 -8.71 9.05
CA SER A 49 4.96 -9.84 9.81
C SER A 49 3.53 -10.17 9.36
N GLU A 50 3.15 -11.44 9.43
CA GLU A 50 1.84 -11.91 8.94
C GLU A 50 0.68 -11.30 9.72
N LYS A 51 0.77 -11.27 11.04
CA LYS A 51 -0.26 -10.69 11.89
C LYS A 51 -0.31 -9.17 11.80
N GLY A 52 0.86 -8.53 11.67
CA GLY A 52 0.97 -7.09 11.54
C GLY A 52 0.36 -6.57 10.23
N ILE A 53 0.68 -7.20 9.09
CA ILE A 53 0.14 -6.79 7.79
C ILE A 53 -1.37 -7.05 7.70
N HIS A 54 -1.87 -8.17 8.25
CA HIS A 54 -3.30 -8.48 8.29
C HIS A 54 -4.05 -7.46 9.17
N THR A 55 -3.50 -7.09 10.32
CA THR A 55 -4.10 -6.06 11.17
C THR A 55 -4.09 -4.69 10.48
N LEU A 56 -3.02 -4.35 9.78
CA LEU A 56 -2.97 -3.14 8.96
C LEU A 56 -3.99 -3.16 7.82
N GLU A 57 -4.24 -4.29 7.18
CA GLU A 57 -5.30 -4.41 6.17
C GLU A 57 -6.63 -3.88 6.70
N HIS A 58 -7.04 -4.31 7.89
CA HIS A 58 -8.29 -3.87 8.53
C HIS A 58 -8.27 -2.39 8.96
N LEU A 59 -7.18 -1.91 9.54
CA LEU A 59 -7.07 -0.53 10.05
C LEU A 59 -6.76 0.47 8.92
N PHE A 60 -5.75 0.17 8.11
CA PHE A 60 -5.22 1.07 7.10
C PHE A 60 -6.22 1.34 5.98
N ALA A 61 -7.01 0.33 5.59
CA ALA A 61 -8.05 0.50 4.57
C ALA A 61 -9.09 1.57 4.97
N GLY A 62 -9.49 1.61 6.24
CA GLY A 62 -10.40 2.62 6.79
C GLY A 62 -9.75 3.98 6.93
N PHE A 63 -8.57 4.04 7.55
CA PHE A 63 -7.86 5.30 7.80
C PHE A 63 -7.42 5.99 6.51
N MET A 64 -6.95 5.24 5.50
CA MET A 64 -6.64 5.84 4.19
C MET A 64 -7.86 6.50 3.55
N ARG A 65 -9.05 5.88 3.64
CA ARG A 65 -10.28 6.48 3.14
C ARG A 65 -10.64 7.77 3.88
N ASN A 66 -10.41 7.84 5.18
CA ASN A 66 -10.66 9.05 5.97
C ASN A 66 -9.77 10.22 5.54
N HIS A 67 -8.55 9.95 5.08
CA HIS A 67 -7.56 10.99 4.74
C HIS A 67 -7.46 11.29 3.25
N LEU A 68 -7.92 10.41 2.38
CA LEU A 68 -7.70 10.55 0.94
C LEU A 68 -8.99 10.69 0.11
N ASN A 69 -10.11 10.08 0.54
CA ASN A 69 -11.38 10.19 -0.20
C ASN A 69 -11.91 11.63 -0.18
N GLY A 70 -12.50 12.03 -1.28
CA GLY A 70 -13.02 13.39 -1.51
C GLY A 70 -12.26 14.10 -2.63
N ASP A 71 -12.79 15.25 -3.08
CA ASP A 71 -12.23 16.04 -4.18
C ASP A 71 -11.97 15.23 -5.45
N GLY A 72 -12.90 14.35 -5.82
CA GLY A 72 -12.80 13.50 -7.00
C GLY A 72 -11.90 12.27 -6.84
N VAL A 73 -11.51 11.93 -5.63
CA VAL A 73 -10.75 10.73 -5.30
C VAL A 73 -11.61 9.78 -4.47
N GLU A 74 -11.67 8.50 -4.85
CA GLU A 74 -12.34 7.45 -4.09
C GLU A 74 -11.56 6.15 -4.14
N ILE A 75 -11.12 5.65 -2.99
CA ILE A 75 -10.41 4.38 -2.87
C ILE A 75 -11.38 3.22 -3.15
N ILE A 76 -11.09 2.45 -4.19
CA ILE A 76 -11.81 1.22 -4.55
C ILE A 76 -11.37 0.10 -3.62
N ASP A 77 -10.05 -0.15 -3.57
CA ASP A 77 -9.47 -1.25 -2.82
C ASP A 77 -8.09 -0.87 -2.28
N LEU A 78 -7.74 -1.43 -1.13
CA LEU A 78 -6.42 -1.34 -0.51
C LEU A 78 -6.10 -2.70 0.09
N SER A 79 -5.23 -3.45 -0.58
CA SER A 79 -4.94 -4.85 -0.26
C SER A 79 -3.46 -5.12 -0.10
N PRO A 80 -3.06 -6.01 0.83
CA PRO A 80 -1.66 -6.37 0.99
C PRO A 80 -1.13 -7.14 -0.22
N MET A 81 0.14 -6.92 -0.54
CA MET A 81 0.84 -7.70 -1.55
C MET A 81 1.18 -9.09 -1.03
N GLY A 82 1.05 -10.11 -1.86
CA GLY A 82 1.40 -11.49 -1.49
C GLY A 82 2.87 -11.67 -1.07
N CYS A 83 3.78 -10.81 -1.51
CA CYS A 83 5.18 -10.78 -1.06
C CYS A 83 5.39 -10.13 0.32
N ARG A 84 4.34 -9.57 0.91
CA ARG A 84 4.35 -8.88 2.21
C ARG A 84 5.36 -7.74 2.33
N THR A 85 5.60 -7.02 1.24
CA THR A 85 6.48 -5.84 1.24
C THR A 85 5.74 -4.51 1.10
N GLY A 86 4.41 -4.55 1.03
CA GLY A 86 3.57 -3.37 0.91
C GLY A 86 2.13 -3.68 0.56
N PHE A 87 1.43 -2.66 0.08
CA PHE A 87 0.03 -2.71 -0.31
C PHE A 87 -0.14 -2.15 -1.74
N TYR A 88 -1.11 -2.69 -2.46
CA TYR A 88 -1.67 -2.01 -3.62
C TYR A 88 -2.92 -1.25 -3.20
N MET A 89 -3.05 -0.03 -3.71
CA MET A 89 -4.24 0.80 -3.54
C MET A 89 -4.77 1.20 -4.91
N SER A 90 -6.00 0.80 -5.21
CA SER A 90 -6.72 1.19 -6.42
C SER A 90 -7.75 2.26 -6.07
N LEU A 91 -7.84 3.30 -6.87
CA LEU A 91 -8.79 4.40 -6.64
C LEU A 91 -9.31 5.01 -7.95
N VAL A 92 -10.47 5.64 -7.88
CA VAL A 92 -10.94 6.60 -8.89
C VAL A 92 -10.27 7.93 -8.62
N GLY A 93 -9.80 8.61 -9.66
CA GLY A 93 -9.06 9.86 -9.59
C GLY A 93 -7.57 9.69 -9.86
N ALA A 94 -6.83 10.78 -9.79
CA ALA A 94 -5.40 10.83 -10.03
C ALA A 94 -4.72 11.82 -9.05
N PRO A 95 -4.78 11.56 -7.73
CA PRO A 95 -4.01 12.35 -6.78
C PRO A 95 -2.51 12.18 -7.07
N ASP A 96 -1.72 13.21 -6.80
CA ASP A 96 -0.27 13.08 -6.88
C ASP A 96 0.28 12.21 -5.72
N GLU A 97 1.49 11.72 -5.89
CA GLU A 97 2.14 10.83 -4.92
C GLU A 97 2.37 11.52 -3.56
N GLN A 98 2.53 12.83 -3.53
CA GLN A 98 2.74 13.58 -2.29
C GLN A 98 1.44 13.63 -1.46
N ARG A 99 0.28 13.83 -2.11
CA ARG A 99 -1.03 13.75 -1.45
C ARG A 99 -1.28 12.35 -0.88
N VAL A 100 -0.92 11.31 -1.63
CA VAL A 100 -1.04 9.91 -1.16
C VAL A 100 -0.07 9.64 0.00
N ALA A 101 1.17 10.11 -0.06
CA ALA A 101 2.14 9.97 1.02
C ALA A 101 1.68 10.68 2.31
N ALA A 102 1.12 11.89 2.20
CA ALA A 102 0.57 12.62 3.34
C ALA A 102 -0.62 11.89 3.99
N ALA A 103 -1.54 11.34 3.18
CA ALA A 103 -2.66 10.53 3.67
C ALA A 103 -2.17 9.24 4.35
N TRP A 104 -1.16 8.58 3.79
CA TRP A 104 -0.56 7.39 4.39
C TRP A 104 0.12 7.72 5.72
N GLN A 105 0.90 8.81 5.80
CA GLN A 105 1.49 9.29 7.05
C GLN A 105 0.41 9.47 8.13
N ALA A 106 -0.67 10.20 7.82
CA ALA A 106 -1.76 10.44 8.75
C ALA A 106 -2.49 9.14 9.17
N ALA A 107 -2.68 8.21 8.24
CA ALA A 107 -3.25 6.90 8.53
C ALA A 107 -2.37 6.08 9.50
N MET A 108 -1.03 6.13 9.36
CA MET A 108 -0.13 5.47 10.32
C MET A 108 -0.18 6.12 11.70
N GLU A 109 -0.32 7.44 11.78
CA GLU A 109 -0.53 8.14 13.04
C GLU A 109 -1.84 7.72 13.72
N ASP A 110 -2.90 7.45 12.95
CA ASP A 110 -4.17 6.93 13.48
C ASP A 110 -4.04 5.47 13.96
N VAL A 111 -3.27 4.63 13.26
CA VAL A 111 -2.94 3.27 13.75
C VAL A 111 -2.30 3.32 15.14
N LEU A 112 -1.42 4.28 15.41
CA LEU A 112 -0.78 4.42 16.73
C LEU A 112 -1.77 4.81 17.84
N LYS A 113 -2.88 5.46 17.52
CA LYS A 113 -3.94 5.87 18.49
C LYS A 113 -4.89 4.73 18.86
N VAL A 114 -4.93 3.63 18.10
CA VAL A 114 -5.75 2.46 18.45
C VAL A 114 -5.25 1.88 19.77
N GLU A 115 -6.09 1.82 20.80
CA GLU A 115 -5.66 1.48 22.16
C GLU A 115 -5.61 -0.02 22.41
N ASN A 116 -6.56 -0.76 21.84
CA ASN A 116 -6.69 -2.19 22.10
C ASN A 116 -7.20 -2.96 20.86
N GLN A 117 -6.99 -4.27 20.87
CA GLN A 117 -7.29 -5.15 19.73
C GLN A 117 -8.79 -5.20 19.39
N SER A 118 -9.68 -4.95 20.33
CA SER A 118 -11.13 -4.94 20.06
C SER A 118 -11.60 -3.74 19.23
N GLN A 119 -10.73 -2.75 19.01
CA GLN A 119 -11.00 -1.61 18.12
C GLN A 119 -10.59 -1.88 16.66
N ILE A 120 -9.98 -3.04 16.37
CA ILE A 120 -9.72 -3.45 15.00
C ILE A 120 -11.08 -3.78 14.35
N PRO A 121 -11.44 -3.14 13.23
CA PRO A 121 -12.70 -3.40 12.55
C PRO A 121 -12.81 -4.87 12.12
N GLU A 122 -14.04 -5.40 12.10
CA GLU A 122 -14.33 -6.70 11.48
C GLU A 122 -13.57 -7.89 12.10
N LEU A 123 -13.08 -7.75 13.32
CA LEU A 123 -12.31 -8.78 14.04
C LEU A 123 -13.23 -9.88 14.60
N ASN A 124 -13.88 -10.62 13.71
CA ASN A 124 -14.78 -11.71 14.05
C ASN A 124 -14.87 -12.76 12.93
N GLU A 125 -15.40 -13.93 13.22
CA GLU A 125 -15.48 -15.08 12.31
C GLU A 125 -16.40 -14.86 11.09
N TYR A 126 -17.31 -13.87 11.15
CA TYR A 126 -18.26 -13.62 10.07
C TYR A 126 -17.71 -12.69 8.99
N GLN A 127 -16.79 -11.79 9.36
CA GLN A 127 -16.31 -10.73 8.49
C GLN A 127 -14.84 -10.92 8.07
N CYS A 128 -14.04 -11.67 8.85
CA CYS A 128 -12.63 -11.92 8.58
C CYS A 128 -12.38 -13.40 8.30
N GLY A 129 -11.62 -13.69 7.25
CA GLY A 129 -11.27 -15.06 6.87
C GLY A 129 -10.38 -15.79 7.88
N THR A 130 -9.62 -15.04 8.71
CA THR A 130 -8.73 -15.60 9.75
C THR A 130 -8.62 -14.65 10.94
N TYR A 131 -9.75 -14.36 11.58
CA TYR A 131 -9.88 -13.36 12.64
C TYR A 131 -8.95 -13.58 13.87
N VAL A 132 -8.38 -14.77 14.03
CA VAL A 132 -7.41 -15.08 15.08
C VAL A 132 -5.97 -14.66 14.74
N MET A 133 -5.71 -14.31 13.47
CA MET A 133 -4.37 -13.98 12.98
C MET A 133 -4.15 -12.45 12.94
N HIS A 134 -4.28 -11.80 14.11
CA HIS A 134 -4.06 -10.37 14.27
C HIS A 134 -3.08 -10.05 15.40
N SER A 135 -2.40 -8.91 15.29
CA SER A 135 -1.54 -8.34 16.32
C SER A 135 -1.50 -6.80 16.19
N LEU A 136 -2.16 -6.11 17.10
CA LEU A 136 -2.11 -4.65 17.16
C LEU A 136 -0.70 -4.14 17.45
N ASP A 137 0.07 -4.83 18.28
CA ASP A 137 1.44 -4.44 18.62
C ASP A 137 2.36 -4.50 17.39
N GLU A 138 2.24 -5.55 16.56
CA GLU A 138 3.00 -5.66 15.32
C GLU A 138 2.58 -4.60 14.29
N ALA A 139 1.28 -4.33 14.14
CA ALA A 139 0.77 -3.27 13.28
C ALA A 139 1.30 -1.89 13.72
N LYS A 140 1.30 -1.60 15.03
CA LYS A 140 1.87 -0.37 15.59
C LYS A 140 3.39 -0.29 15.40
N ALA A 141 4.10 -1.41 15.49
CA ALA A 141 5.54 -1.43 15.23
C ALA A 141 5.84 -1.07 13.76
N ILE A 142 5.06 -1.61 12.82
CA ILE A 142 5.16 -1.25 11.40
C ILE A 142 4.84 0.24 11.21
N ALA A 143 3.75 0.75 11.80
CA ALA A 143 3.35 2.14 11.69
C ALA A 143 4.44 3.10 12.22
N ARG A 144 5.04 2.81 13.38
CA ARG A 144 6.17 3.59 13.90
C ARG A 144 7.35 3.61 12.93
N ASN A 145 7.74 2.46 12.41
CA ASN A 145 8.84 2.36 11.45
C ASN A 145 8.61 3.20 10.20
N ILE A 146 7.38 3.19 9.66
CA ILE A 146 7.00 4.02 8.50
C ILE A 146 7.15 5.52 8.82
N ILE A 147 6.62 5.95 9.97
CA ILE A 147 6.68 7.36 10.40
C ILE A 147 8.13 7.80 10.61
N GLU A 148 8.94 7.00 11.28
CA GLU A 148 10.34 7.31 11.60
C GLU A 148 11.22 7.40 10.34
N ARG A 149 10.99 6.54 9.35
CA ARG A 149 11.74 6.54 8.08
C ARG A 149 11.28 7.64 7.13
N GLY A 150 10.03 8.08 7.24
CA GLY A 150 9.39 8.99 6.30
C GLY A 150 9.05 8.31 4.97
N ILE A 151 8.04 8.84 4.28
CA ILE A 151 7.51 8.26 3.04
C ILE A 151 8.05 9.03 1.85
N GLY A 152 8.81 8.36 1.00
CA GLY A 152 9.34 8.89 -0.25
C GLY A 152 8.44 8.63 -1.46
N VAL A 153 8.96 8.94 -2.65
CA VAL A 153 8.30 8.66 -3.93
C VAL A 153 9.26 7.90 -4.84
N ASN A 154 8.82 6.77 -5.36
CA ASN A 154 9.54 6.00 -6.36
C ASN A 154 9.13 6.43 -7.77
N SER A 155 10.11 6.76 -8.60
CA SER A 155 9.88 7.14 -10.00
C SER A 155 9.94 5.93 -10.94
N ASN A 156 8.91 5.76 -11.78
CA ASN A 156 8.92 4.72 -12.81
C ASN A 156 10.09 4.85 -13.78
N GLN A 157 10.55 6.09 -14.06
CA GLN A 157 11.67 6.31 -14.97
C GLN A 157 12.99 5.73 -14.44
N THR A 158 13.20 5.81 -13.11
CA THR A 158 14.42 5.28 -12.48
C THR A 158 14.36 3.77 -12.24
N LEU A 159 13.15 3.20 -12.17
CA LEU A 159 12.93 1.79 -11.85
C LEU A 159 12.69 0.90 -13.08
N ALA A 160 12.45 1.48 -14.26
CA ALA A 160 12.16 0.69 -15.46
C ALA A 160 13.31 -0.30 -15.77
N LEU A 161 12.96 -1.57 -15.92
CA LEU A 161 13.90 -2.59 -16.41
C LEU A 161 14.18 -2.37 -17.90
N PRO A 162 15.44 -2.48 -18.36
CA PRO A 162 15.75 -2.44 -19.78
C PRO A 162 15.04 -3.55 -20.55
N GLU A 163 14.57 -3.25 -21.78
CA GLU A 163 13.88 -4.23 -22.62
C GLU A 163 14.69 -5.52 -22.86
N GLU A 164 16.01 -5.38 -22.99
CA GLU A 164 16.92 -6.53 -23.19
C GLU A 164 16.90 -7.46 -21.98
N MET A 165 16.83 -6.90 -20.77
CA MET A 165 16.73 -7.66 -19.53
C MET A 165 15.38 -8.36 -19.43
N LEU A 166 14.26 -7.67 -19.75
CA LEU A 166 12.92 -8.25 -19.76
C LEU A 166 12.77 -9.45 -20.72
N LYS A 167 13.54 -9.48 -21.80
CA LYS A 167 13.56 -10.61 -22.76
C LYS A 167 14.37 -11.82 -22.28
N SER A 168 15.24 -11.61 -21.28
CA SER A 168 16.13 -12.66 -20.73
C SER A 168 15.62 -13.29 -19.44
N LEU A 169 14.63 -12.67 -18.77
CA LEU A 169 13.95 -13.16 -17.57
C LEU A 169 12.73 -14.02 -17.92
#